data_3ef24d838835c61c28983bebec946a65
#
_entry.id   3ef24d838835c61c28983bebec946a65
#
_cell.length_a   1.000
_cell.length_b   1.000
_cell.length_c   1.000
_cell.angle_alpha   90.00
_cell.angle_beta   90.00
_cell.angle_gamma   90.00
#
_symmetry.space_group_name_H-M   'P 1'
#
loop_
_entity.id
_entity.type
_entity.pdbx_description
1 polymer ?
#
loop_
_entity_poly.entity_id
_entity_poly.type
_entity_poly.pdbx_seq_one_letter_code
_entity_poly.pdbx_strand_id
1 'polypeptide(L)'
;ASVDALDAAKKLAKETKSTVVISGDIDFITDGEKVAKVKNGNPMMEKVTGMGCTSTAIIACFAAINPNPFLASLHGMAVMGIAGEIAAENSKGTGSLQLNFLDELYQLTSTTLKKHIKL
;
A
#
# COMPACT_ATOMS: atom_id res chain seq x y z
N ALA A 1 6.58 -0.87 10.27
CA ALA A 1 5.71 -0.81 11.46
C ALA A 1 6.24 -1.74 12.55
N SER A 2 6.03 -1.40 13.80
CA SER A 2 6.47 -2.19 14.95
C SER A 2 5.46 -3.29 15.30
N VAL A 3 5.92 -4.30 16.07
CA VAL A 3 5.05 -5.35 16.61
C VAL A 3 3.95 -4.77 17.50
N ASP A 4 4.29 -3.76 18.29
CA ASP A 4 3.33 -3.08 19.17
C ASP A 4 2.22 -2.37 18.35
N ALA A 5 2.59 -1.75 17.23
CA ALA A 5 1.63 -1.14 16.33
C ALA A 5 0.70 -2.18 15.71
N LEU A 6 1.22 -3.36 15.37
CA LEU A 6 0.40 -4.45 14.82
C LEU A 6 -0.62 -4.95 15.86
N ASP A 7 -0.23 -5.11 17.12
CA ASP A 7 -1.16 -5.53 18.16
C ASP A 7 -2.26 -4.50 18.40
N ALA A 8 -1.92 -3.22 18.40
CA ALA A 8 -2.89 -2.13 18.49
C ALA A 8 -3.84 -2.13 17.28
N ALA A 9 -3.32 -2.37 16.07
CA ALA A 9 -4.12 -2.46 14.85
C ALA A 9 -5.10 -3.63 14.89
N LYS A 10 -4.66 -4.80 15.35
CA LYS A 10 -5.55 -5.97 15.52
C LYS A 10 -6.68 -5.67 16.48
N LYS A 11 -6.38 -5.04 17.60
CA LYS A 11 -7.38 -4.64 18.61
C LYS A 11 -8.40 -3.69 18.00
N LEU A 12 -7.92 -2.65 17.32
CA LEU A 12 -8.78 -1.65 16.66
C LEU A 12 -9.67 -2.32 15.61
N ALA A 13 -9.11 -3.19 14.78
CA ALA A 13 -9.84 -3.90 13.74
C ALA A 13 -10.99 -4.74 14.33
N LYS A 14 -10.74 -5.44 15.44
CA LYS A 14 -11.76 -6.23 16.12
C LYS A 14 -12.85 -5.36 16.73
N GLU A 15 -12.48 -4.28 17.41
CA GLU A 15 -13.42 -3.37 18.08
C GLU A 15 -14.32 -2.65 17.09
N THR A 16 -13.78 -2.25 15.94
CA THR A 16 -14.51 -1.49 14.91
C THR A 16 -15.09 -2.36 13.81
N LYS A 17 -14.77 -3.64 13.79
CA LYS A 17 -15.15 -4.59 12.73
C LYS A 17 -14.71 -4.09 11.35
N SER A 18 -13.49 -3.57 11.29
CA SER A 18 -12.92 -2.99 10.07
C SER A 18 -11.57 -3.64 9.73
N THR A 19 -11.07 -3.35 8.54
CA THR A 19 -9.70 -3.64 8.17
C THR A 19 -8.83 -2.42 8.49
N VAL A 20 -7.71 -2.67 9.15
CA VAL A 20 -6.73 -1.64 9.50
C VAL A 20 -5.46 -1.84 8.69
N VAL A 21 -4.95 -0.77 8.13
CA VAL A 21 -3.68 -0.74 7.41
C VAL A 21 -2.69 0.12 8.17
N ILE A 22 -1.50 -0.42 8.40
CA ILE A 22 -0.37 0.34 8.93
C ILE A 22 0.69 0.39 7.85
N SER A 23 0.92 1.58 7.30
CA SER A 23 1.96 1.79 6.31
C SER A 23 3.34 1.95 6.97
N GLY A 24 4.39 1.58 6.25
CA GLY A 24 5.78 1.71 6.70
C GLY A 24 6.73 1.02 5.73
N ASP A 25 7.90 0.66 6.19
CA ASP A 25 8.86 -0.15 5.41
C ASP A 25 8.24 -1.48 4.99
N ILE A 26 7.46 -2.04 5.88
CA ILE A 26 6.57 -3.17 5.62
C ILE A 26 5.17 -2.70 5.98
N ASP A 27 4.26 -2.78 5.03
CA ASP A 27 2.86 -2.49 5.29
C ASP A 27 2.20 -3.71 5.94
N PHE A 28 1.42 -3.47 6.98
CA PHE A 28 0.61 -4.50 7.62
C PHE A 28 -0.87 -4.24 7.38
N ILE A 29 -1.58 -5.27 6.97
CA ILE A 29 -3.03 -5.24 6.77
C ILE A 29 -3.64 -6.29 7.70
N THR A 30 -4.61 -5.91 8.51
CA THR A 30 -5.27 -6.83 9.43
C THR A 30 -6.77 -6.57 9.54
N ASP A 31 -7.54 -7.65 9.65
CA ASP A 31 -8.96 -7.62 10.02
C ASP A 31 -9.19 -7.96 11.51
N GLY A 32 -8.11 -8.05 12.28
CA GLY A 32 -8.11 -8.44 13.68
C GLY A 32 -7.72 -9.90 13.91
N GLU A 33 -7.87 -10.76 12.91
CA GLU A 33 -7.49 -12.18 12.96
C GLU A 33 -6.37 -12.48 11.98
N LYS A 34 -6.59 -12.16 10.70
CA LYS A 34 -5.60 -12.34 9.63
C LYS A 34 -4.67 -11.14 9.58
N VAL A 35 -3.43 -11.41 9.18
CA VAL A 35 -2.43 -10.38 8.91
C VAL A 35 -1.79 -10.66 7.56
N ALA A 36 -1.76 -9.67 6.70
CA ALA A 36 -0.94 -9.69 5.48
C ALA A 36 0.16 -8.64 5.59
N LYS A 37 1.25 -8.89 4.88
CA LYS A 37 2.40 -7.99 4.80
C LYS A 37 2.66 -7.66 3.35
N VAL A 38 2.98 -6.41 3.06
CA VAL A 38 3.47 -5.98 1.75
C VAL A 38 4.84 -5.35 1.95
N LYS A 39 5.84 -5.88 1.27
CA LYS A 39 7.24 -5.44 1.40
C LYS A 39 7.69 -4.61 0.20
N ASN A 40 6.76 -4.22 -0.64
CA ASN A 40 7.02 -3.35 -1.77
C ASN A 40 7.06 -1.89 -1.33
N GLY A 41 7.80 -1.09 -2.04
CA GLY A 41 7.91 0.34 -1.81
C GLY A 41 9.36 0.81 -1.89
N ASN A 42 9.54 2.10 -1.67
CA ASN A 42 10.85 2.73 -1.62
C ASN A 42 10.84 3.82 -0.53
N PRO A 43 11.90 3.94 0.26
CA PRO A 43 11.96 4.92 1.35
C PRO A 43 11.71 6.37 0.92
N MET A 44 11.99 6.70 -0.33
CA MET A 44 11.74 8.05 -0.86
C MET A 44 10.24 8.40 -0.87
N MET A 45 9.36 7.39 -0.92
CA MET A 45 7.91 7.60 -0.93
C MET A 45 7.42 8.34 0.33
N GLU A 46 8.05 8.10 1.47
CA GLU A 46 7.71 8.78 2.72
C GLU A 46 7.93 10.29 2.68
N LYS A 47 8.81 10.73 1.78
CA LYS A 47 9.17 12.15 1.64
C LYS A 47 8.31 12.89 0.61
N VAL A 48 7.39 12.19 -0.03
CA VAL A 48 6.44 12.79 -0.97
C VAL A 48 5.13 13.09 -0.25
N THR A 49 4.76 14.37 -0.22
CA THR A 49 3.50 14.79 0.39
C THR A 49 2.30 14.18 -0.32
N GLY A 50 1.38 13.61 0.44
CA GLY A 50 0.13 13.07 -0.10
C GLY A 50 0.15 11.59 -0.45
N MET A 51 1.24 10.88 -0.24
CA MET A 51 1.30 9.43 -0.50
C MET A 51 0.28 8.65 0.34
N GLY A 52 0.10 9.00 1.60
CA GLY A 52 -0.92 8.40 2.45
C GLY A 52 -2.34 8.63 1.94
N CYS A 53 -2.63 9.85 1.51
CA CYS A 53 -3.93 10.20 0.91
C CYS A 53 -4.15 9.42 -0.39
N THR A 54 -3.13 9.29 -1.21
CA THR A 54 -3.19 8.52 -2.46
C THR A 54 -3.45 7.04 -2.17
N SER A 55 -2.78 6.45 -1.18
CA SER A 55 -3.02 5.05 -0.81
C SER A 55 -4.46 4.81 -0.36
N THR A 56 -5.03 5.71 0.40
CA THR A 56 -6.43 5.65 0.81
C THR A 56 -7.37 5.68 -0.39
N ALA A 57 -7.11 6.56 -1.35
CA ALA A 57 -7.91 6.66 -2.57
C ALA A 57 -7.83 5.38 -3.42
N ILE A 58 -6.63 4.79 -3.56
CA ILE A 58 -6.43 3.55 -4.30
C ILE A 58 -7.12 2.37 -3.61
N ILE A 59 -7.00 2.25 -2.29
CA ILE A 59 -7.73 1.24 -1.52
C ILE A 59 -9.24 1.39 -1.74
N ALA A 60 -9.75 2.62 -1.75
CA ALA A 60 -11.17 2.89 -2.01
C ALA A 60 -11.61 2.40 -3.39
N CYS A 61 -10.76 2.55 -4.41
CA CYS A 61 -11.04 2.01 -5.74
C CYS A 61 -11.19 0.49 -5.73
N PHE A 62 -10.31 -0.21 -5.03
CA PHE A 62 -10.42 -1.67 -4.89
C PHE A 62 -11.63 -2.07 -4.04
N ALA A 63 -11.92 -1.33 -2.98
CA ALA A 63 -13.10 -1.57 -2.14
C ALA A 63 -14.42 -1.41 -2.90
N ALA A 64 -14.44 -0.54 -3.89
CA ALA A 64 -15.63 -0.32 -4.73
C ALA A 64 -16.00 -1.57 -5.55
N ILE A 65 -15.04 -2.42 -5.88
CA ILE A 65 -15.24 -3.60 -6.73
C ILE A 65 -15.02 -4.93 -6.01
N ASN A 66 -14.43 -4.91 -4.82
CA ASN A 66 -14.17 -6.11 -4.03
C ASN A 66 -14.93 -6.03 -2.70
N PRO A 67 -15.88 -6.93 -2.43
CA PRO A 67 -16.66 -6.91 -1.19
C PRO A 67 -15.86 -7.28 0.06
N ASN A 68 -14.64 -7.81 -0.09
CA ASN A 68 -13.76 -8.15 1.02
C ASN A 68 -12.79 -7.00 1.31
N PRO A 69 -12.98 -6.22 2.41
CA PRO A 69 -12.14 -5.07 2.69
C PRO A 69 -10.68 -5.42 2.98
N PHE A 70 -10.42 -6.60 3.51
CA PHE A 70 -9.05 -7.07 3.73
C PHE A 70 -8.30 -7.24 2.42
N LEU A 71 -8.91 -7.91 1.44
CA LEU A 71 -8.32 -8.08 0.11
C LEU A 71 -8.20 -6.75 -0.64
N ALA A 72 -9.22 -5.89 -0.57
CA ALA A 72 -9.16 -4.57 -1.19
C ALA A 72 -7.98 -3.74 -0.66
N SER A 73 -7.77 -3.76 0.66
CA SER A 73 -6.66 -3.06 1.30
C SER A 73 -5.31 -3.65 0.91
N LEU A 74 -5.20 -4.97 0.88
CA LEU A 74 -3.99 -5.67 0.46
C LEU A 74 -3.62 -5.32 -0.99
N HIS A 75 -4.60 -5.39 -1.89
CA HIS A 75 -4.39 -5.06 -3.30
C HIS A 75 -4.00 -3.59 -3.49
N GLY A 76 -4.65 -2.68 -2.78
CA GLY A 76 -4.33 -1.26 -2.83
C GLY A 76 -2.90 -0.97 -2.39
N MET A 77 -2.47 -1.54 -1.28
CA MET A 77 -1.11 -1.33 -0.78
C MET A 77 -0.06 -2.00 -1.68
N ALA A 78 -0.37 -3.15 -2.27
CA ALA A 78 0.51 -3.79 -3.24
C ALA A 78 0.71 -2.92 -4.48
N VAL A 79 -0.36 -2.36 -5.03
CA VAL A 79 -0.29 -1.44 -6.18
C VAL A 79 0.54 -0.20 -5.84
N MET A 80 0.30 0.40 -4.67
CA MET A 80 1.07 1.56 -4.19
C MET A 80 2.56 1.26 -4.12
N GLY A 81 2.91 0.17 -3.45
CA GLY A 81 4.31 -0.20 -3.26
C GLY A 81 5.02 -0.53 -4.56
N ILE A 82 4.39 -1.28 -5.44
CA ILE A 82 4.97 -1.67 -6.73
C ILE A 82 5.17 -0.45 -7.64
N ALA A 83 4.14 0.40 -7.76
CA ALA A 83 4.26 1.62 -8.55
C ALA A 83 5.36 2.55 -8.01
N GLY A 84 5.46 2.67 -6.68
CA GLY A 84 6.50 3.45 -6.03
C GLY A 84 7.90 2.91 -6.24
N GLU A 85 8.09 1.59 -6.15
CA GLU A 85 9.39 0.96 -6.44
C GLU A 85 9.86 1.24 -7.86
N ILE A 86 8.99 1.00 -8.84
CA ILE A 86 9.34 1.19 -10.25
C ILE A 86 9.62 2.67 -10.53
N ALA A 87 8.77 3.56 -10.03
CA ALA A 87 8.96 4.99 -10.20
C ALA A 87 10.28 5.48 -9.59
N ALA A 88 10.67 4.96 -8.42
CA ALA A 88 11.90 5.36 -7.75
C ALA A 88 13.16 5.02 -8.55
N GLU A 89 13.15 3.94 -9.32
CA GLU A 89 14.28 3.54 -10.17
C GLU A 89 14.65 4.62 -11.19
N ASN A 90 13.69 5.41 -11.63
CA ASN A 90 13.84 6.46 -12.63
C ASN A 90 13.75 7.88 -12.06
N SER A 91 13.79 8.03 -10.75
CA SER A 91 13.59 9.31 -10.07
C SER A 91 14.86 9.78 -9.39
N LYS A 92 15.18 11.08 -9.57
CA LYS A 92 16.32 11.73 -8.93
C LYS A 92 15.99 12.31 -7.57
N GLY A 93 14.71 12.48 -7.28
CA GLY A 93 14.24 13.09 -6.05
C GLY A 93 12.72 13.00 -5.91
N THR A 94 12.18 13.67 -4.91
CA THR A 94 10.76 13.56 -4.55
C THR A 94 9.82 14.13 -5.62
N GLY A 95 10.23 15.17 -6.33
CA GLY A 95 9.42 15.75 -7.41
C GLY A 95 9.26 14.81 -8.59
N SER A 96 10.36 14.26 -9.09
CA SER A 96 10.31 13.27 -10.17
C SER A 96 9.65 11.96 -9.71
N LEU A 97 9.84 11.55 -8.45
CA LEU A 97 9.16 10.38 -7.90
C LEU A 97 7.64 10.55 -7.96
N GLN A 98 7.12 11.69 -7.54
CA GLN A 98 5.68 11.95 -7.57
C GLN A 98 5.13 11.87 -9.00
N LEU A 99 5.80 12.50 -9.94
CA LEU A 99 5.40 12.47 -11.35
C LEU A 99 5.45 11.06 -11.93
N ASN A 100 6.58 10.38 -11.75
CA ASN A 100 6.80 9.03 -12.26
C ASN A 100 5.85 8.01 -11.60
N PHE A 101 5.53 8.20 -10.33
CA PHE A 101 4.57 7.36 -9.61
C PHE A 101 3.19 7.42 -10.24
N LEU A 102 2.71 8.60 -10.60
CA LEU A 102 1.42 8.76 -11.28
C LEU A 102 1.43 8.10 -12.65
N ASP A 103 2.52 8.23 -13.39
CA ASP A 103 2.68 7.55 -14.68
C ASP A 103 2.71 6.02 -14.52
N GLU A 104 3.38 5.51 -13.49
CA GLU A 104 3.41 4.08 -13.21
C GLU A 104 2.04 3.52 -12.82
N LEU A 105 1.26 4.26 -12.05
CA LEU A 105 -0.14 3.87 -11.77
C LEU A 105 -0.96 3.73 -13.05
N TYR A 106 -0.77 4.62 -14.00
CA TYR A 106 -1.46 4.57 -15.29
C TYR A 106 -1.01 3.38 -16.14
N GLN A 107 0.28 3.06 -16.12
CA GLN A 107 0.88 2.01 -16.97
C GLN A 107 0.79 0.62 -16.38
N LEU A 108 0.42 0.48 -15.12
CA LEU A 108 0.48 -0.77 -14.38
C LEU A 108 -0.35 -1.88 -15.03
N THR A 109 0.22 -3.06 -15.16
CA THR A 109 -0.44 -4.23 -15.73
C THR A 109 -0.40 -5.40 -14.74
N SER A 110 -1.27 -6.40 -14.96
CA SER A 110 -1.25 -7.64 -14.17
C SER A 110 0.10 -8.35 -14.23
N THR A 111 0.75 -8.34 -15.38
CA THR A 111 2.08 -8.92 -15.54
C THR A 111 3.12 -8.23 -14.67
N THR A 112 3.11 -6.89 -14.64
CA THR A 112 4.01 -6.09 -13.80
C THR A 112 3.76 -6.37 -12.32
N LEU A 113 2.50 -6.44 -11.90
CA LEU A 113 2.13 -6.76 -10.51
C LEU A 113 2.67 -8.12 -10.09
N LYS A 114 2.43 -9.15 -10.89
CA LYS A 114 2.88 -10.52 -10.60
C LYS A 114 4.40 -10.62 -10.50
N LYS A 115 5.12 -9.88 -11.34
CA LYS A 115 6.58 -9.87 -11.37
C LYS A 115 7.19 -9.22 -10.13
N HIS A 116 6.57 -8.18 -9.59
CA HIS A 116 7.16 -7.33 -8.56
C HIS A 116 6.62 -7.56 -7.15
N ILE A 117 5.50 -8.25 -6.98
CA ILE A 117 4.87 -8.42 -5.66
C ILE A 117 5.79 -9.11 -4.65
N LYS A 118 5.88 -8.55 -3.45
CA LYS A 118 6.66 -9.07 -2.32
C LYS A 118 5.76 -9.12 -1.08
N LEU A 119 5.36 -10.30 -0.74
CA LEU A 119 4.51 -10.56 0.42
C LEU A 119 5.30 -11.14 1.59
#